data_20b2ffd2edbc96cea8bb09706cfb59b0
#
_entry.id   20b2ffd2edbc96cea8bb09706cfb59b0
#
_cell.length_a   1.000
_cell.length_b   1.000
_cell.length_c   1.000
_cell.angle_alpha   90.00
_cell.angle_beta   90.00
_cell.angle_gamma   90.00
#
_symmetry.space_group_name_H-M   'P 1'
#
loop_
_entity.id
_entity.type
_entity.pdbx_description
1 polymer ?
#
loop_
_entity_poly.entity_id
_entity_poly.type
_entity_poly.pdbx_seq_one_letter_code
_entity_poly.pdbx_strand_id
1 'polypeptide(L)'
;GSITSTRNLLRAAIRIVGVKSKSKWVSSSLLMISPESQLAYTFADCGVIPEPTSDQLASIAGDSAAMHYLLTGEEPRVAFLSFSTKGSANHRRVSHVREATRIFAESHSDILNDGELQVDSALVPAVAAIKAKDSPLSGNASVLIFPSLEAGNIAYKLTERLAGYTAWGPLLQGLKKPIYDLSRGCSSADIVNVATIAAMQKNRS
;
A
#
# COMPACT_ATOMS: atom_id res chain seq x y z
N GLY A 1 -9.11 12.11 14.22
CA GLY A 1 -9.70 12.36 15.53
C GLY A 1 -11.16 12.75 15.50
N SER A 2 -11.80 12.78 16.66
CA SER A 2 -13.23 13.08 16.79
C SER A 2 -13.59 14.56 16.54
N ILE A 3 -12.61 15.44 16.65
CA ILE A 3 -12.81 16.89 16.63
C ILE A 3 -12.54 17.51 15.25
N THR A 4 -11.71 16.88 14.43
CA THR A 4 -11.34 17.40 13.11
C THR A 4 -11.36 16.29 12.04
N SER A 5 -11.43 16.70 10.77
CA SER A 5 -11.38 15.74 9.65
C SER A 5 -9.94 15.31 9.37
N THR A 6 -9.76 14.09 8.84
CA THR A 6 -8.46 13.59 8.33
C THR A 6 -7.81 14.57 7.37
N ARG A 7 -8.59 15.27 6.53
CA ARG A 7 -8.09 16.31 5.62
C ARG A 7 -7.37 17.45 6.37
N ASN A 8 -7.94 17.92 7.47
CA ASN A 8 -7.35 19.01 8.27
C ASN A 8 -6.10 18.53 8.99
N LEU A 9 -6.13 17.32 9.52
CA LEU A 9 -4.95 16.68 10.14
C LEU A 9 -3.81 16.57 9.13
N LEU A 10 -4.08 16.06 7.92
CA LEU A 10 -3.08 15.92 6.85
C LEU A 10 -2.48 17.27 6.45
N ARG A 11 -3.32 18.31 6.30
CA ARG A 11 -2.83 19.66 6.00
C ARG A 11 -1.88 20.19 7.09
N ALA A 12 -2.22 19.99 8.35
CA ALA A 12 -1.37 20.38 9.46
C ALA A 12 -0.07 19.57 9.50
N ALA A 13 -0.14 18.26 9.29
CA ALA A 13 1.02 17.36 9.22
C ALA A 13 1.99 17.78 8.11
N ILE A 14 1.50 18.01 6.91
CA ILE A 14 2.32 18.46 5.77
C ILE A 14 2.97 19.81 6.07
N ARG A 15 2.22 20.75 6.67
CA ARG A 15 2.72 22.10 6.93
C ARG A 15 3.77 22.15 8.04
N ILE A 16 3.59 21.35 9.10
CA ILE A 16 4.42 21.41 10.31
C ILE A 16 5.61 20.44 10.21
N VAL A 17 5.35 19.21 9.79
CA VAL A 17 6.37 18.13 9.72
C VAL A 17 7.07 18.11 8.38
N GLY A 18 6.34 18.36 7.31
CA GLY A 18 6.83 18.32 5.93
C GLY A 18 6.88 16.91 5.35
N VAL A 19 7.05 16.86 4.03
CA VAL A 19 7.12 15.64 3.22
C VAL A 19 8.59 15.27 2.99
N LYS A 20 8.90 13.98 2.97
CA LYS A 20 10.23 13.47 2.61
C LYS A 20 10.56 13.85 1.17
N SER A 21 11.81 14.24 0.89
CA SER A 21 12.25 14.62 -0.45
C SER A 21 12.12 13.48 -1.47
N LYS A 22 12.36 12.24 -1.03
CA LYS A 22 12.23 11.03 -1.87
C LYS A 22 10.78 10.70 -2.21
N SER A 23 9.87 10.79 -1.23
CA SER A 23 8.45 10.44 -1.43
C SER A 23 7.69 11.51 -2.20
N LYS A 24 7.98 12.80 -2.00
CA LYS A 24 7.33 13.99 -2.61
C LYS A 24 5.85 14.15 -2.25
N TRP A 25 5.15 13.10 -1.89
CA TRP A 25 3.72 13.08 -1.56
C TRP A 25 3.46 12.37 -0.23
N VAL A 26 2.28 12.59 0.32
CA VAL A 26 1.76 11.82 1.46
C VAL A 26 0.72 10.84 0.95
N SER A 27 0.84 9.60 1.34
CA SER A 27 -0.11 8.53 1.06
C SER A 27 -0.41 7.73 2.32
N SER A 28 -1.12 6.63 2.19
CA SER A 28 -1.40 5.74 3.31
C SER A 28 -1.22 4.27 2.94
N SER A 29 -0.93 3.46 3.95
CA SER A 29 -1.00 2.01 3.83
C SER A 29 -1.76 1.40 4.99
N LEU A 30 -2.27 0.19 4.79
CA LEU A 30 -2.81 -0.67 5.84
C LEU A 30 -2.06 -1.98 5.82
N LEU A 31 -1.69 -2.48 7.01
CA LEU A 31 -1.21 -3.84 7.16
C LEU A 31 -2.42 -4.73 7.45
N MET A 32 -2.73 -5.62 6.51
CA MET A 32 -3.82 -6.58 6.57
C MET A 32 -3.28 -7.92 7.03
N ILE A 33 -3.69 -8.38 8.22
CA ILE A 33 -3.20 -9.62 8.84
C ILE A 33 -4.28 -10.69 8.72
N SER A 34 -3.91 -11.82 8.11
CA SER A 34 -4.79 -12.98 7.95
C SER A 34 -5.12 -13.60 9.30
N PRO A 35 -6.39 -13.91 9.58
CA PRO A 35 -6.78 -14.56 10.83
C PRO A 35 -6.29 -16.02 10.95
N GLU A 36 -6.11 -16.70 9.82
CA GLU A 36 -5.79 -18.13 9.81
C GLU A 36 -4.29 -18.42 9.72
N SER A 37 -3.59 -17.71 8.82
CA SER A 37 -2.19 -18.01 8.47
C SER A 37 -1.17 -17.05 9.08
N GLN A 38 -1.62 -15.98 9.73
CA GLN A 38 -0.78 -14.86 10.18
C GLN A 38 0.03 -14.17 9.06
N LEU A 39 -0.26 -14.47 7.81
CA LEU A 39 0.33 -13.77 6.68
C LEU A 39 -0.10 -12.30 6.71
N ALA A 40 0.83 -11.43 6.42
CA ALA A 40 0.59 -10.00 6.40
C ALA A 40 0.74 -9.45 4.97
N TYR A 41 -0.22 -8.61 4.58
CA TYR A 41 -0.22 -7.91 3.30
C TYR A 41 -0.27 -6.41 3.53
N THR A 42 0.48 -5.64 2.77
CA THR A 42 0.36 -4.18 2.78
C THR A 42 -0.50 -3.71 1.60
N PHE A 43 -1.60 -3.02 1.91
CA PHE A 43 -2.50 -2.42 0.91
C PHE A 43 -2.28 -0.92 0.84
N ALA A 44 -2.09 -0.33 -0.36
CA ALA A 44 -1.86 1.10 -0.57
C ALA A 44 -2.24 1.59 -1.99
N ASP A 45 -2.68 2.84 -2.20
CA ASP A 45 -3.17 3.78 -1.20
C ASP A 45 -4.63 3.47 -0.86
N CYS A 46 -5.00 3.59 0.39
CA CYS A 46 -6.36 3.27 0.84
C CYS A 46 -7.07 4.45 1.53
N GLY A 47 -6.39 5.61 1.70
CA GLY A 47 -6.95 6.67 2.51
C GLY A 47 -6.63 8.11 2.14
N VAL A 48 -5.77 8.40 1.14
CA VAL A 48 -5.26 9.76 0.92
C VAL A 48 -5.43 10.27 -0.50
N ILE A 49 -4.91 9.61 -1.53
CA ILE A 49 -4.84 10.12 -2.91
C ILE A 49 -5.94 9.49 -3.78
N PRO A 50 -6.98 10.26 -4.17
CA PRO A 50 -8.10 9.70 -4.92
C PRO A 50 -7.72 9.10 -6.27
N GLU A 51 -7.01 9.86 -7.09
CA GLU A 51 -6.55 9.48 -8.43
C GLU A 51 -5.05 9.74 -8.53
N PRO A 52 -4.20 8.78 -8.07
CA PRO A 52 -2.76 8.97 -8.11
C PRO A 52 -2.24 8.96 -9.55
N THR A 53 -1.27 9.80 -9.87
CA THR A 53 -0.51 9.72 -11.13
C THR A 53 0.41 8.52 -11.13
N SER A 54 1.00 8.14 -12.28
CA SER A 54 1.96 7.03 -12.36
C SER A 54 3.18 7.26 -11.45
N ASP A 55 3.70 8.49 -11.37
CA ASP A 55 4.77 8.85 -10.43
C ASP A 55 4.33 8.71 -8.97
N GLN A 56 3.09 9.08 -8.66
CA GLN A 56 2.54 8.92 -7.32
C GLN A 56 2.36 7.45 -6.95
N LEU A 57 1.86 6.61 -7.86
CA LEU A 57 1.75 5.17 -7.64
C LEU A 57 3.11 4.53 -7.39
N ALA A 58 4.14 4.90 -8.15
CA ALA A 58 5.51 4.42 -7.94
C ALA A 58 6.06 4.86 -6.57
N SER A 59 5.82 6.11 -6.16
CA SER A 59 6.21 6.62 -4.84
C SER A 59 5.46 5.93 -3.70
N ILE A 60 4.13 5.72 -3.86
CA ILE A 60 3.31 4.95 -2.91
C ILE A 60 3.89 3.55 -2.72
N ALA A 61 4.28 2.90 -3.82
CA ALA A 61 4.87 1.56 -3.78
C ALA A 61 6.18 1.53 -3.00
N GLY A 62 7.07 2.50 -3.19
CA GLY A 62 8.34 2.60 -2.47
C GLY A 62 8.15 2.81 -0.97
N ASP A 63 7.30 3.74 -0.59
CA ASP A 63 6.98 3.99 0.83
C ASP A 63 6.28 2.76 1.47
N SER A 64 5.41 2.06 0.71
CA SER A 64 4.69 0.88 1.19
C SER A 64 5.59 -0.35 1.32
N ALA A 65 6.55 -0.53 0.41
CA ALA A 65 7.57 -1.58 0.51
C ALA A 65 8.44 -1.40 1.75
N ALA A 66 8.91 -0.18 2.00
CA ALA A 66 9.67 0.15 3.19
C ALA A 66 8.86 -0.04 4.49
N MET A 67 7.56 0.29 4.47
CA MET A 67 6.67 0.07 5.60
C MET A 67 6.41 -1.42 5.85
N HIS A 68 6.21 -2.20 4.80
CA HIS A 68 6.04 -3.66 4.89
C HIS A 68 7.26 -4.31 5.56
N TYR A 69 8.45 -4.01 5.06
CA TYR A 69 9.70 -4.51 5.64
C TYR A 69 9.87 -4.10 7.11
N LEU A 70 9.54 -2.84 7.44
CA LEU A 70 9.62 -2.35 8.83
C LEU A 70 8.73 -3.15 9.78
N LEU A 71 7.50 -3.48 9.35
CA LEU A 71 6.49 -4.08 10.21
C LEU A 71 6.59 -5.61 10.28
N THR A 72 7.02 -6.26 9.21
CA THR A 72 7.04 -7.73 9.11
C THR A 72 8.45 -8.32 9.16
N GLY A 73 9.46 -7.55 8.78
CA GLY A 73 10.82 -8.07 8.55
C GLY A 73 10.97 -8.86 7.25
N GLU A 74 9.90 -9.00 6.44
CA GLU A 74 9.91 -9.73 5.19
C GLU A 74 10.27 -8.84 4.00
N GLU A 75 11.03 -9.38 3.06
CA GLU A 75 11.33 -8.69 1.80
C GLU A 75 10.04 -8.43 1.02
N PRO A 76 9.77 -7.16 0.64
CA PRO A 76 8.53 -6.79 -0.03
C PRO A 76 8.50 -7.34 -1.46
N ARG A 77 7.35 -7.87 -1.85
CA ARG A 77 7.02 -8.30 -3.21
C ARG A 77 5.85 -7.46 -3.71
N VAL A 78 6.15 -6.47 -4.56
CA VAL A 78 5.22 -5.39 -4.90
C VAL A 78 4.42 -5.71 -6.16
N ALA A 79 3.10 -5.76 -6.07
CA ALA A 79 2.20 -5.91 -7.21
C ALA A 79 1.42 -4.62 -7.49
N PHE A 80 1.53 -4.09 -8.71
CA PHE A 80 0.70 -3.00 -9.19
C PHE A 80 -0.60 -3.56 -9.78
N LEU A 81 -1.71 -3.30 -9.12
CA LEU A 81 -2.99 -3.92 -9.41
C LEU A 81 -3.77 -3.21 -10.53
N SER A 82 -4.46 -4.02 -11.31
CA SER A 82 -5.36 -3.58 -12.38
C SER A 82 -6.45 -4.63 -12.61
N PHE A 83 -7.43 -4.29 -13.44
CA PHE A 83 -8.36 -5.27 -14.01
C PHE A 83 -7.77 -6.06 -15.19
N SER A 84 -6.53 -5.76 -15.59
CA SER A 84 -5.75 -6.42 -16.65
C SER A 84 -4.55 -7.15 -16.06
N THR A 85 -4.12 -8.23 -16.70
CA THR A 85 -2.86 -8.93 -16.42
C THR A 85 -2.07 -9.04 -17.72
N LYS A 86 -0.84 -8.49 -17.73
CA LYS A 86 0.14 -8.64 -18.83
C LYS A 86 -0.46 -8.39 -20.21
N GLY A 87 -1.24 -7.33 -20.36
CA GLY A 87 -1.80 -6.93 -21.65
C GLY A 87 -3.14 -7.57 -22.01
N SER A 88 -3.82 -8.23 -21.07
CA SER A 88 -5.12 -8.82 -21.35
C SER A 88 -6.21 -7.79 -21.70
N ALA A 89 -6.00 -6.51 -21.38
CA ALA A 89 -6.85 -5.40 -21.77
C ALA A 89 -6.04 -4.21 -22.28
N ASN A 90 -6.64 -3.44 -23.20
CA ASN A 90 -6.10 -2.17 -23.67
C ASN A 90 -6.99 -1.02 -23.22
N HIS A 91 -6.52 -0.24 -22.23
CA HIS A 91 -7.25 0.88 -21.66
C HIS A 91 -6.29 1.88 -21.02
N ARG A 92 -6.65 3.17 -21.00
CA ARG A 92 -5.81 4.24 -20.41
C ARG A 92 -5.40 3.96 -18.96
N ARG A 93 -6.28 3.38 -18.13
CA ARG A 93 -5.99 3.01 -16.73
C ARG A 93 -4.97 1.87 -16.65
N VAL A 94 -4.96 0.95 -17.62
CA VAL A 94 -3.97 -0.12 -17.71
C VAL A 94 -2.59 0.46 -18.04
N SER A 95 -2.52 1.32 -19.08
CA SER A 95 -1.27 2.00 -19.44
C SER A 95 -0.70 2.83 -18.29
N HIS A 96 -1.58 3.45 -17.52
CA HIS A 96 -1.22 4.21 -16.33
C HIS A 96 -0.52 3.35 -15.25
N VAL A 97 -1.05 2.16 -14.97
CA VAL A 97 -0.46 1.21 -14.02
C VAL A 97 0.85 0.65 -14.54
N ARG A 98 0.95 0.32 -15.84
CA ARG A 98 2.21 -0.13 -16.45
C ARG A 98 3.32 0.91 -16.33
N GLU A 99 2.99 2.17 -16.60
CA GLU A 99 3.96 3.26 -16.46
C GLU A 99 4.42 3.40 -15.01
N ALA A 100 3.52 3.29 -14.04
CA ALA A 100 3.89 3.28 -12.61
C ALA A 100 4.83 2.12 -12.26
N THR A 101 4.56 0.93 -12.78
CA THR A 101 5.42 -0.26 -12.60
C THR A 101 6.82 -0.02 -13.18
N ARG A 102 6.91 0.55 -14.39
CA ARG A 102 8.18 0.88 -15.04
C ARG A 102 9.00 1.89 -14.21
N ILE A 103 8.36 3.00 -13.77
CA ILE A 103 9.01 4.02 -12.95
C ILE A 103 9.53 3.43 -11.64
N PHE A 104 8.75 2.55 -11.00
CA PHE A 104 9.14 1.88 -9.78
C PHE A 104 10.34 0.96 -9.99
N ALA A 105 10.30 0.10 -11.01
CA ALA A 105 11.37 -0.84 -11.31
C ALA A 105 12.72 -0.14 -11.59
N GLU A 106 12.69 1.03 -12.25
CA GLU A 106 13.88 1.85 -12.50
C GLU A 106 14.47 2.47 -11.22
N SER A 107 13.63 2.83 -10.27
CA SER A 107 14.05 3.50 -9.03
C SER A 107 14.31 2.55 -7.86
N HIS A 108 13.82 1.30 -7.92
CA HIS A 108 13.89 0.27 -6.88
C HIS A 108 14.20 -1.10 -7.50
N SER A 109 15.32 -1.20 -8.20
CA SER A 109 15.72 -2.42 -8.93
C SER A 109 16.05 -3.61 -8.02
N ASP A 110 16.23 -3.37 -6.74
CA ASP A 110 16.47 -4.35 -5.69
C ASP A 110 15.18 -4.98 -5.11
N ILE A 111 14.01 -4.40 -5.42
CA ILE A 111 12.72 -4.88 -4.92
C ILE A 111 11.98 -5.67 -6.00
N LEU A 112 11.59 -6.92 -5.70
CA LEU A 112 10.76 -7.70 -6.60
C LEU A 112 9.42 -7.01 -6.83
N ASN A 113 9.11 -6.72 -8.09
CA ASN A 113 7.88 -6.03 -8.45
C ASN A 113 7.35 -6.49 -9.80
N ASP A 114 6.05 -6.32 -10.00
CA ASP A 114 5.42 -6.56 -11.30
C ASP A 114 4.07 -5.83 -11.42
N GLY A 115 3.62 -5.62 -12.64
CA GLY A 115 2.34 -5.00 -13.03
C GLY A 115 2.29 -4.77 -14.54
N GLU A 116 1.13 -4.60 -15.10
CA GLU A 116 -0.16 -4.65 -14.35
C GLU A 116 -0.58 -6.10 -14.09
N LEU A 117 -1.15 -6.34 -12.93
CA LEU A 117 -1.65 -7.65 -12.53
C LEU A 117 -3.08 -7.53 -11.98
N GLN A 118 -3.92 -8.52 -12.29
CA GLN A 118 -5.13 -8.76 -11.53
C GLN A 118 -4.76 -9.34 -10.16
N VAL A 119 -5.64 -9.14 -9.17
CA VAL A 119 -5.36 -9.56 -7.78
C VAL A 119 -5.16 -11.08 -7.65
N ASP A 120 -5.89 -11.87 -8.43
CA ASP A 120 -5.73 -13.34 -8.47
C ASP A 120 -4.37 -13.76 -9.03
N SER A 121 -3.87 -13.07 -10.07
CA SER A 121 -2.54 -13.30 -10.62
C SER A 121 -1.43 -12.83 -9.66
N ALA A 122 -1.70 -11.83 -8.82
CA ALA A 122 -0.74 -11.34 -7.84
C ALA A 122 -0.61 -12.25 -6.61
N LEU A 123 -1.70 -12.94 -6.21
CA LEU A 123 -1.79 -13.64 -4.92
C LEU A 123 -1.89 -15.16 -5.03
N VAL A 124 -2.22 -15.72 -6.21
CA VAL A 124 -2.47 -17.16 -6.35
C VAL A 124 -1.47 -17.77 -7.34
N PRO A 125 -0.50 -18.59 -6.86
CA PRO A 125 0.55 -19.17 -7.71
C PRO A 125 0.02 -19.94 -8.92
N ALA A 126 -1.05 -20.71 -8.75
CA ALA A 126 -1.66 -21.46 -9.85
C ALA A 126 -2.24 -20.55 -10.95
N VAL A 127 -2.78 -19.38 -10.58
CA VAL A 127 -3.27 -18.38 -11.53
C VAL A 127 -2.12 -17.64 -12.19
N ALA A 128 -1.10 -17.26 -11.43
CA ALA A 128 0.11 -16.62 -11.94
C ALA A 128 0.79 -17.50 -13.01
N ALA A 129 0.91 -18.80 -12.76
CA ALA A 129 1.51 -19.76 -13.70
C ALA A 129 0.79 -19.80 -15.06
N ILE A 130 -0.48 -19.41 -15.13
CA ILE A 130 -1.28 -19.37 -16.37
C ILE A 130 -1.25 -17.97 -16.99
N LYS A 131 -1.55 -16.93 -16.18
CA LYS A 131 -1.81 -15.57 -16.67
C LYS A 131 -0.56 -14.67 -16.70
N ALA A 132 0.46 -14.98 -15.89
CA ALA A 132 1.65 -14.16 -15.69
C ALA A 132 2.91 -15.02 -15.49
N LYS A 133 3.18 -15.94 -16.43
CA LYS A 133 4.26 -16.94 -16.35
C LYS A 133 5.64 -16.34 -16.05
N ASP A 134 5.93 -15.18 -16.62
CA ASP A 134 7.22 -14.51 -16.48
C ASP A 134 7.25 -13.51 -15.30
N SER A 135 6.22 -13.51 -14.46
CA SER A 135 6.17 -12.64 -13.30
C SER A 135 7.15 -13.10 -12.22
N PRO A 136 8.10 -12.24 -11.78
CA PRO A 136 9.01 -12.58 -10.69
C PRO A 136 8.29 -12.80 -9.37
N LEU A 137 7.05 -12.32 -9.23
CA LEU A 137 6.23 -12.48 -8.03
C LEU A 137 5.64 -13.89 -7.90
N SER A 138 5.43 -14.59 -9.01
CA SER A 138 4.91 -15.96 -9.06
C SER A 138 3.66 -16.18 -8.20
N GLY A 139 2.78 -15.18 -8.11
CA GLY A 139 1.56 -15.24 -7.30
C GLY A 139 1.77 -15.12 -5.78
N ASN A 140 2.89 -14.55 -5.35
CA ASN A 140 3.26 -14.40 -3.93
C ASN A 140 3.50 -12.94 -3.55
N ALA A 141 2.73 -12.00 -4.09
CA ALA A 141 2.83 -10.61 -3.70
C ALA A 141 2.50 -10.41 -2.23
N SER A 142 3.22 -9.49 -1.57
CA SER A 142 2.97 -9.10 -0.18
C SER A 142 2.58 -7.61 -0.05
N VAL A 143 2.86 -6.80 -1.07
CA VAL A 143 2.51 -5.38 -1.14
C VAL A 143 1.63 -5.16 -2.35
N LEU A 144 0.39 -4.70 -2.13
CA LEU A 144 -0.62 -4.51 -3.17
C LEU A 144 -0.88 -3.02 -3.39
N ILE A 145 -0.53 -2.53 -4.58
CA ILE A 145 -0.71 -1.12 -4.95
C ILE A 145 -1.97 -0.98 -5.80
N PHE A 146 -2.94 -0.26 -5.26
CA PHE A 146 -4.24 -0.06 -5.90
C PHE A 146 -4.22 1.14 -6.85
N PRO A 147 -4.86 1.05 -8.02
CA PRO A 147 -4.81 2.09 -9.05
C PRO A 147 -5.58 3.37 -8.69
N SER A 148 -6.42 3.32 -7.67
CA SER A 148 -7.18 4.46 -7.16
C SER A 148 -7.56 4.25 -5.70
N LEU A 149 -7.88 5.35 -5.01
CA LEU A 149 -8.36 5.32 -3.63
C LEU A 149 -9.64 4.48 -3.48
N GLU A 150 -10.55 4.57 -4.43
CA GLU A 150 -11.79 3.80 -4.41
C GLU A 150 -11.51 2.30 -4.39
N ALA A 151 -10.62 1.83 -5.27
CA ALA A 151 -10.24 0.42 -5.32
C ALA A 151 -9.61 -0.04 -4.00
N GLY A 152 -8.63 0.71 -3.47
CA GLY A 152 -7.97 0.37 -2.22
C GLY A 152 -8.90 0.44 -1.01
N ASN A 153 -9.71 1.49 -0.91
CA ASN A 153 -10.65 1.69 0.21
C ASN A 153 -11.73 0.62 0.26
N ILE A 154 -12.31 0.26 -0.90
CA ILE A 154 -13.29 -0.82 -0.99
C ILE A 154 -12.64 -2.17 -0.67
N ALA A 155 -11.47 -2.45 -1.26
CA ALA A 155 -10.77 -3.72 -1.08
C ALA A 155 -10.43 -4.00 0.39
N TYR A 156 -9.81 -3.05 1.10
CA TYR A 156 -9.44 -3.32 2.49
C TYR A 156 -10.65 -3.55 3.39
N LYS A 157 -11.75 -2.78 3.18
CA LYS A 157 -13.00 -2.95 3.94
C LYS A 157 -13.66 -4.30 3.67
N LEU A 158 -13.69 -4.74 2.41
CA LEU A 158 -14.21 -6.06 2.07
C LEU A 158 -13.35 -7.17 2.71
N THR A 159 -12.04 -7.05 2.64
CA THR A 159 -11.11 -8.01 3.24
C THR A 159 -11.28 -8.07 4.77
N GLU A 160 -11.38 -6.90 5.42
CA GLU A 160 -11.62 -6.82 6.86
C GLU A 160 -12.97 -7.43 7.26
N ARG A 161 -14.06 -7.00 6.59
CA ARG A 161 -15.42 -7.35 7.02
C ARG A 161 -15.87 -8.73 6.57
N LEU A 162 -15.48 -9.19 5.39
CA LEU A 162 -15.95 -10.47 4.84
C LEU A 162 -14.97 -11.60 5.06
N ALA A 163 -13.67 -11.32 5.06
CA ALA A 163 -12.63 -12.33 5.23
C ALA A 163 -11.99 -12.32 6.64
N GLY A 164 -12.44 -11.46 7.55
CA GLY A 164 -12.00 -11.46 8.95
C GLY A 164 -10.57 -10.99 9.19
N TYR A 165 -9.95 -10.33 8.23
CA TYR A 165 -8.60 -9.80 8.40
C TYR A 165 -8.57 -8.68 9.43
N THR A 166 -7.50 -8.62 10.21
CA THR A 166 -7.21 -7.45 11.05
C THR A 166 -6.52 -6.39 10.21
N ALA A 167 -7.07 -5.16 10.20
CA ALA A 167 -6.51 -4.03 9.48
C ALA A 167 -5.80 -3.07 10.44
N TRP A 168 -4.47 -2.96 10.36
CA TRP A 168 -3.70 -1.96 11.09
C TRP A 168 -3.46 -0.73 10.20
N GLY A 169 -4.03 0.39 10.60
CA GLY A 169 -3.90 1.65 9.88
C GLY A 169 -5.17 2.52 9.91
N PRO A 170 -5.28 3.53 9.03
CA PRO A 170 -4.30 3.88 7.99
C PRO A 170 -3.00 4.44 8.54
N LEU A 171 -1.88 3.91 8.06
CA LEU A 171 -0.55 4.37 8.39
C LEU A 171 -0.13 5.42 7.35
N LEU A 172 0.04 6.68 7.77
CA LEU A 172 0.50 7.74 6.88
C LEU A 172 1.98 7.54 6.54
N GLN A 173 2.31 7.65 5.28
CA GLN A 173 3.66 7.51 4.76
C GLN A 173 4.06 8.72 3.91
N GLY A 174 5.36 8.89 3.68
CA GLY A 174 5.89 10.05 2.95
C GLY A 174 6.15 11.29 3.82
N LEU A 175 5.78 11.32 5.10
CA LEU A 175 6.10 12.41 6.03
C LEU A 175 7.51 12.25 6.63
N LYS A 176 8.17 13.37 6.94
CA LYS A 176 9.51 13.38 7.57
C LYS A 176 9.54 12.74 8.96
N LYS A 177 8.41 12.76 9.67
CA LYS A 177 8.23 12.11 10.99
C LYS A 177 6.90 11.37 11.01
N PRO A 178 6.77 10.27 11.75
CA PRO A 178 5.53 9.51 11.83
C PRO A 178 4.41 10.35 12.44
N ILE A 179 3.30 10.43 11.75
CA ILE A 179 2.01 10.97 12.21
C ILE A 179 0.95 10.03 11.69
N TYR A 180 0.04 9.61 12.57
CA TYR A 180 -1.05 8.71 12.20
C TYR A 180 -2.38 9.28 12.65
N ASP A 181 -3.41 9.03 11.85
CA ASP A 181 -4.81 9.28 12.20
C ASP A 181 -5.49 7.96 12.52
N LEU A 182 -6.30 7.96 13.56
CA LEU A 182 -7.09 6.80 13.93
C LEU A 182 -8.58 7.10 13.70
N SER A 183 -9.32 6.07 13.29
CA SER A 183 -10.75 6.18 13.09
C SER A 183 -11.46 6.53 14.41
N ARG A 184 -12.66 7.12 14.34
CA ARG A 184 -13.46 7.44 15.53
C ARG A 184 -13.92 6.20 16.30
N GLY A 185 -13.91 5.05 15.64
CA GLY A 185 -14.27 3.75 16.23
C GLY A 185 -13.08 2.87 16.59
N CYS A 186 -11.86 3.45 16.70
CA CYS A 186 -10.67 2.68 17.07
C CYS A 186 -10.77 2.18 18.53
N SER A 187 -10.27 0.99 18.75
CA SER A 187 -10.10 0.38 20.06
C SER A 187 -8.83 0.91 20.76
N SER A 188 -8.72 0.66 22.07
CA SER A 188 -7.47 0.93 22.81
C SER A 188 -6.28 0.11 22.25
N ALA A 189 -6.53 -1.09 21.76
CA ALA A 189 -5.51 -1.92 21.12
C ALA A 189 -4.99 -1.27 19.82
N ASP A 190 -5.86 -0.67 18.99
CA ASP A 190 -5.46 0.05 17.78
C ASP A 190 -4.55 1.24 18.10
N ILE A 191 -4.85 1.96 19.19
CA ILE A 191 -4.03 3.09 19.66
C ILE A 191 -2.63 2.60 20.05
N VAL A 192 -2.53 1.51 20.81
CA VAL A 192 -1.24 0.91 21.22
C VAL A 192 -0.45 0.44 20.00
N ASN A 193 -1.09 -0.26 19.07
CA ASN A 193 -0.46 -0.77 17.87
C ASN A 193 0.13 0.38 17.01
N VAL A 194 -0.66 1.42 16.77
CA VAL A 194 -0.22 2.56 15.96
C VAL A 194 0.88 3.36 16.66
N ALA A 195 0.82 3.52 18.00
CA ALA A 195 1.89 4.16 18.77
C ALA A 195 3.20 3.36 18.72
N THR A 196 3.11 2.03 18.79
CA THR A 196 4.26 1.13 18.66
C THR A 196 4.90 1.26 17.26
N ILE A 197 4.10 1.26 16.20
CA ILE A 197 4.56 1.47 14.83
C ILE A 197 5.28 2.81 14.69
N ALA A 198 4.72 3.89 15.28
CA ALA A 198 5.35 5.21 15.26
C ALA A 198 6.74 5.20 15.93
N ALA A 199 6.87 4.50 17.05
CA ALA A 199 8.14 4.34 17.76
C ALA A 199 9.16 3.54 16.94
N MET A 200 8.74 2.47 16.30
CA MET A 200 9.62 1.67 15.40
C MET A 200 10.13 2.49 14.22
N GLN A 201 9.29 3.30 13.59
CA GLN A 201 9.71 4.17 12.48
C GLN A 201 10.74 5.22 12.92
N LYS A 202 10.58 5.81 14.11
CA LYS A 202 11.52 6.81 14.63
C LYS A 202 12.92 6.24 14.84
N ASN A 203 13.02 4.99 15.26
CA ASN A 203 14.32 4.36 15.58
C ASN A 203 15.13 3.96 14.33
N ARG A 204 14.52 4.00 13.13
CA ARG A 204 15.18 3.69 11.85
C ARG A 204 15.35 4.91 10.94
N SER A 205 14.91 6.10 11.37
CA SER A 205 15.07 7.39 10.68
C SER A 205 16.30 8.11 11.18
#